data_17fdb73a3d2f76805ffda88d14b72a6f
#
_entry.id   17fdb73a3d2f76805ffda88d14b72a6f
#
_cell.length_a   1.000
_cell.length_b   1.000
_cell.length_c   1.000
_cell.angle_alpha   90.00
_cell.angle_beta   90.00
_cell.angle_gamma   90.00
#
_symmetry.space_group_name_H-M   'P 1'
#
loop_
_entity.id
_entity.type
_entity.pdbx_description
1 polymer ?
#
loop_
_entity_poly.entity_id
_entity_poly.type
_entity_poly.pdbx_seq_one_letter_code
_entity_poly.pdbx_strand_id
1 'polypeptide(L)'
;GDLQQLAPVVIQNEWSLLQQHYNTVYFFSSKAYQEANVVSIELKHIYRQKNEKFIEILNEIRNDTLSSASTKTLNERYNPTFSPKKEDGYITLTTHNNRAYLINDSELNQLKTKSYFFKADVSGKFNENSYPNDEKLELKVGAQVMFIKNDSSQEKKYYNGKIGIITDISRENVTVQCANEIDEIVTEKETWENINYSINEETKEIKEDITGSFSQIPLRLAWAITIHKSQGLTFEKAVIDAEASFAHGQTYVALSRCTSLEGLVLKTPISENAIINDRTVGVFNDSVEENHPDEHILNESEKQFQLNLISELFDYQHFLYPVSRLIDIYYKHKSSIKGDVIEQLQTIKDEGVVALMKVANGFKNQLTAISEDGILPENSSQIQERFTKGLDYFLT
;
A
#
# COMPACT_ATOMS: atom_id res chain seq x y z
N GLY A 1 0.27 -6.13 -6.40
CA GLY A 1 1.20 -5.15 -6.96
C GLY A 1 1.37 -5.32 -8.46
N ASP A 2 2.15 -4.46 -9.09
CA ASP A 2 2.47 -4.52 -10.52
C ASP A 2 3.97 -4.81 -10.66
N LEU A 3 4.30 -6.02 -11.13
CA LEU A 3 5.68 -6.50 -11.26
C LEU A 3 6.45 -5.83 -12.41
N GLN A 4 5.76 -5.20 -13.35
CA GLN A 4 6.36 -4.45 -14.45
C GLN A 4 6.73 -3.00 -14.03
N GLN A 5 6.41 -2.59 -12.80
CA GLN A 5 6.93 -1.37 -12.20
C GLN A 5 8.34 -1.62 -11.64
N LEU A 6 8.77 -0.79 -10.69
CA LEU A 6 10.12 -0.87 -10.16
C LEU A 6 10.35 -2.17 -9.38
N ALA A 7 11.50 -2.80 -9.63
CA ALA A 7 11.93 -3.95 -8.87
C ALA A 7 12.16 -3.60 -7.38
N PRO A 8 12.09 -4.59 -6.47
CA PRO A 8 12.48 -4.41 -5.08
C PRO A 8 13.93 -3.91 -4.96
N VAL A 9 14.15 -2.91 -4.11
CA VAL A 9 15.50 -2.42 -3.83
C VAL A 9 16.16 -3.34 -2.81
N VAL A 10 17.26 -3.97 -3.20
CA VAL A 10 17.99 -4.88 -2.31
C VAL A 10 19.41 -4.35 -2.09
N ILE A 11 19.83 -4.29 -0.84
CA ILE A 11 21.20 -3.90 -0.49
C ILE A 11 22.13 -5.06 -0.82
N GLN A 12 23.26 -4.78 -1.48
CA GLN A 12 24.21 -5.79 -1.97
C GLN A 12 24.65 -6.79 -0.88
N ASN A 13 24.87 -6.31 0.33
CA ASN A 13 25.29 -7.15 1.45
C ASN A 13 24.17 -8.14 1.89
N GLU A 14 22.93 -7.71 1.84
CA GLU A 14 21.78 -8.55 2.16
C GLU A 14 21.54 -9.59 1.06
N TRP A 15 21.66 -9.16 -0.21
CA TRP A 15 21.50 -10.08 -1.32
C TRP A 15 22.56 -11.18 -1.34
N SER A 16 23.80 -10.88 -0.98
CA SER A 16 24.85 -11.91 -0.89
C SER A 16 24.54 -13.02 0.11
N LEU A 17 23.71 -12.77 1.12
CA LEU A 17 23.20 -13.78 2.03
C LEU A 17 21.97 -14.49 1.47
N LEU A 18 21.03 -13.73 0.90
CA LEU A 18 19.73 -14.25 0.42
C LEU A 18 19.87 -15.10 -0.85
N GLN A 19 20.81 -14.78 -1.76
CA GLN A 19 21.02 -15.50 -3.02
C GLN A 19 21.41 -16.98 -2.83
N GLN A 20 21.84 -17.38 -1.64
CA GLN A 20 22.10 -18.78 -1.30
C GLN A 20 20.81 -19.59 -1.12
N HIS A 21 19.69 -18.93 -0.89
CA HIS A 21 18.39 -19.51 -0.59
C HIS A 21 17.30 -19.18 -1.60
N TYR A 22 17.45 -18.07 -2.35
CA TYR A 22 16.47 -17.54 -3.28
C TYR A 22 17.10 -17.19 -4.62
N ASN A 23 16.42 -17.56 -5.71
CA ASN A 23 16.91 -17.36 -7.07
C ASN A 23 16.73 -15.91 -7.54
N THR A 24 15.76 -15.20 -7.00
CA THR A 24 15.43 -13.82 -7.38
C THR A 24 15.04 -12.99 -6.16
N VAL A 25 15.00 -11.69 -6.33
CA VAL A 25 14.55 -10.72 -5.31
C VAL A 25 13.02 -10.60 -5.20
N TYR A 26 12.30 -11.27 -6.10
CA TYR A 26 10.85 -11.18 -6.18
C TYR A 26 10.17 -12.15 -5.22
N PHE A 27 8.99 -11.76 -4.73
CA PHE A 27 8.20 -12.53 -3.76
C PHE A 27 7.84 -13.94 -4.24
N PHE A 28 7.62 -14.10 -5.56
CA PHE A 28 7.24 -15.40 -6.13
C PHE A 28 8.38 -16.46 -6.09
N SER A 29 9.62 -16.03 -5.82
CA SER A 29 10.73 -16.94 -5.53
C SER A 29 10.83 -17.35 -4.07
N SER A 30 10.00 -16.78 -3.18
CA SER A 30 10.06 -17.12 -1.75
C SER A 30 9.55 -18.54 -1.51
N LYS A 31 10.15 -19.23 -0.55
CA LYS A 31 9.72 -20.59 -0.14
C LYS A 31 8.27 -20.57 0.33
N ALA A 32 7.88 -19.55 1.10
CA ALA A 32 6.50 -19.39 1.56
C ALA A 32 5.49 -19.30 0.41
N TYR A 33 5.83 -18.57 -0.68
CA TYR A 33 4.96 -18.50 -1.86
C TYR A 33 4.89 -19.84 -2.59
N GLN A 34 6.03 -20.55 -2.72
CA GLN A 34 6.09 -21.85 -3.41
C GLN A 34 5.37 -22.98 -2.65
N GLU A 35 5.35 -22.90 -1.31
CA GLU A 35 4.67 -23.87 -0.45
C GLU A 35 3.20 -23.56 -0.23
N ALA A 36 2.79 -22.30 -0.43
CA ALA A 36 1.40 -21.84 -0.29
C ALA A 36 0.61 -22.17 -1.56
N ASN A 37 -0.65 -22.55 -1.39
CA ASN A 37 -1.59 -22.70 -2.51
C ASN A 37 -2.13 -21.31 -2.91
N VAL A 38 -1.31 -20.55 -3.66
CA VAL A 38 -1.62 -19.17 -4.05
C VAL A 38 -2.36 -19.14 -5.38
N VAL A 39 -3.53 -18.50 -5.39
CA VAL A 39 -4.27 -18.17 -6.60
C VAL A 39 -3.91 -16.74 -7.02
N SER A 40 -3.36 -16.59 -8.22
CA SER A 40 -2.99 -15.28 -8.78
C SER A 40 -4.09 -14.79 -9.72
N ILE A 41 -4.52 -13.54 -9.52
CA ILE A 41 -5.55 -12.89 -10.34
C ILE A 41 -4.98 -11.60 -10.91
N GLU A 42 -5.01 -11.45 -12.23
CA GLU A 42 -4.63 -10.21 -12.91
C GLU A 42 -5.84 -9.30 -13.10
N LEU A 43 -5.72 -8.04 -12.63
CA LEU A 43 -6.72 -7.00 -12.87
C LEU A 43 -6.45 -6.37 -14.23
N LYS A 44 -7.41 -6.49 -15.16
CA LYS A 44 -7.27 -6.07 -16.58
C LYS A 44 -7.83 -4.66 -16.85
N HIS A 45 -8.71 -4.13 -16.00
CA HIS A 45 -9.34 -2.83 -16.26
C HIS A 45 -8.46 -1.67 -15.77
N ILE A 46 -8.22 -0.71 -16.66
CA ILE A 46 -7.40 0.48 -16.39
C ILE A 46 -8.33 1.68 -16.17
N TYR A 47 -8.25 2.26 -14.97
CA TYR A 47 -9.08 3.41 -14.56
C TYR A 47 -8.39 4.77 -14.74
N ARG A 48 -7.05 4.80 -14.72
CA ARG A 48 -6.27 6.04 -14.74
C ARG A 48 -6.29 6.75 -16.09
N GLN A 49 -6.10 6.01 -17.17
CA GLN A 49 -6.09 6.52 -18.52
C GLN A 49 -7.43 6.24 -19.21
N LYS A 50 -7.92 7.19 -20.02
CA LYS A 50 -9.15 7.05 -20.82
C LYS A 50 -8.90 6.94 -22.32
N ASN A 51 -7.72 7.36 -22.78
CA ASN A 51 -7.35 7.34 -24.20
C ASN A 51 -6.83 5.94 -24.57
N GLU A 52 -7.56 5.22 -25.41
CA GLU A 52 -7.24 3.86 -25.82
C GLU A 52 -5.86 3.73 -26.46
N LYS A 53 -5.45 4.71 -27.27
CA LYS A 53 -4.14 4.73 -27.91
C LYS A 53 -3.01 4.84 -26.89
N PHE A 54 -3.20 5.65 -25.85
CA PHE A 54 -2.20 5.76 -24.78
C PHE A 54 -2.13 4.50 -23.94
N ILE A 55 -3.27 3.87 -23.65
CA ILE A 55 -3.34 2.58 -22.97
C ILE A 55 -2.62 1.50 -23.78
N GLU A 56 -2.84 1.44 -25.10
CA GLU A 56 -2.17 0.50 -25.99
C GLU A 56 -0.64 0.69 -25.91
N ILE A 57 -0.14 1.92 -26.02
CA ILE A 57 1.29 2.24 -25.93
C ILE A 57 1.86 1.81 -24.57
N LEU A 58 1.15 2.07 -23.47
CA LEU A 58 1.59 1.67 -22.14
C LEU A 58 1.64 0.14 -21.98
N ASN A 59 0.70 -0.58 -22.56
CA ASN A 59 0.69 -2.03 -22.56
C ASN A 59 1.83 -2.62 -23.43
N GLU A 60 2.11 -2.01 -24.59
CA GLU A 60 3.26 -2.40 -25.41
C GLU A 60 4.58 -2.24 -24.64
N ILE A 61 4.74 -1.14 -23.91
CA ILE A 61 5.93 -0.90 -23.06
C ILE A 61 5.99 -1.90 -21.90
N ARG A 62 4.85 -2.15 -21.26
CA ARG A 62 4.74 -3.13 -20.16
C ARG A 62 5.13 -4.54 -20.59
N ASN A 63 4.76 -4.92 -21.81
CA ASN A 63 4.96 -6.27 -22.34
C ASN A 63 6.22 -6.42 -23.20
N ASP A 64 7.09 -5.39 -23.28
CA ASP A 64 8.30 -5.39 -24.12
C ASP A 64 8.02 -5.60 -25.62
N THR A 65 6.93 -5.04 -26.10
CA THR A 65 6.46 -5.19 -27.49
C THR A 65 6.27 -3.84 -28.19
N LEU A 66 7.04 -2.81 -27.75
CA LEU A 66 6.87 -1.44 -28.26
C LEU A 66 7.07 -1.39 -29.79
N SER A 67 5.99 -1.05 -30.49
CA SER A 67 6.00 -0.92 -31.94
C SER A 67 6.64 0.39 -32.40
N SER A 68 7.19 0.40 -33.63
CA SER A 68 7.74 1.61 -34.25
C SER A 68 6.68 2.72 -34.39
N ALA A 69 5.40 2.36 -34.59
CA ALA A 69 4.31 3.30 -34.65
C ALA A 69 4.05 3.98 -33.28
N SER A 70 4.06 3.20 -32.21
CA SER A 70 3.90 3.69 -30.84
C SER A 70 5.11 4.52 -30.40
N THR A 71 6.33 4.11 -30.75
CA THR A 71 7.58 4.88 -30.55
C THR A 71 7.48 6.24 -31.23
N LYS A 72 7.01 6.30 -32.48
CA LYS A 72 6.82 7.56 -33.20
C LYS A 72 5.80 8.45 -32.49
N THR A 73 4.65 7.91 -32.09
CA THR A 73 3.59 8.65 -31.39
C THR A 73 4.08 9.23 -30.05
N LEU A 74 4.86 8.47 -29.28
CA LEU A 74 5.48 8.97 -28.05
C LEU A 74 6.47 10.11 -28.36
N ASN A 75 7.30 9.94 -29.37
CA ASN A 75 8.33 10.92 -29.73
C ASN A 75 7.77 12.19 -30.39
N GLU A 76 6.49 12.23 -30.78
CA GLU A 76 5.79 13.48 -31.09
C GLU A 76 5.67 14.41 -29.88
N ARG A 77 5.77 13.84 -28.65
CA ARG A 77 5.78 14.58 -27.37
C ARG A 77 7.19 15.06 -26.97
N TYR A 78 8.22 14.77 -27.77
CA TYR A 78 9.60 15.20 -27.53
C TYR A 78 9.76 16.70 -27.71
N ASN A 79 10.12 17.39 -26.64
CA ASN A 79 10.45 18.81 -26.65
C ASN A 79 11.55 19.10 -25.60
N PRO A 80 12.83 19.05 -25.97
CA PRO A 80 13.95 19.23 -25.03
C PRO A 80 14.03 20.62 -24.43
N THR A 81 13.47 21.63 -25.11
CA THR A 81 13.51 23.03 -24.69
C THR A 81 12.25 23.45 -23.92
N PHE A 82 11.33 22.52 -23.70
CA PHE A 82 10.10 22.81 -22.99
C PHE A 82 10.37 23.33 -21.57
N SER A 83 9.84 24.51 -21.28
CA SER A 83 9.89 25.12 -19.95
C SER A 83 8.45 25.50 -19.57
N PRO A 84 7.81 24.78 -18.64
CA PRO A 84 6.46 25.07 -18.22
C PRO A 84 6.40 26.42 -17.48
N LYS A 85 5.31 27.16 -17.66
CA LYS A 85 5.01 28.28 -16.79
C LYS A 85 4.51 27.79 -15.45
N LYS A 86 4.61 28.62 -14.41
CA LYS A 86 4.20 28.24 -13.04
C LYS A 86 2.73 27.84 -12.94
N GLU A 87 1.88 28.48 -13.76
CA GLU A 87 0.44 28.23 -13.76
C GLU A 87 0.05 26.94 -14.52
N ASP A 88 0.98 26.37 -15.29
CA ASP A 88 0.68 25.21 -16.14
C ASP A 88 0.50 23.91 -15.35
N GLY A 89 0.98 23.85 -14.11
CA GLY A 89 0.82 22.68 -13.21
C GLY A 89 1.60 21.43 -13.63
N TYR A 90 2.69 21.60 -14.40
CA TYR A 90 3.57 20.47 -14.74
C TYR A 90 4.43 20.06 -13.55
N ILE A 91 4.64 18.75 -13.43
CA ILE A 91 5.66 18.17 -12.56
C ILE A 91 6.75 17.51 -13.41
N THR A 92 8.03 17.68 -13.04
CA THR A 92 9.12 17.02 -13.72
C THR A 92 9.48 15.71 -13.03
N LEU A 93 9.46 14.60 -13.77
CA LEU A 93 9.87 13.29 -13.30
C LEU A 93 11.31 13.01 -13.76
N THR A 94 12.20 12.77 -12.79
CA THR A 94 13.62 12.51 -13.05
C THR A 94 14.05 11.14 -12.54
N THR A 95 15.18 10.64 -13.02
CA THR A 95 15.75 9.37 -12.55
C THR A 95 16.52 9.50 -11.22
N HIS A 96 17.04 10.68 -10.89
CA HIS A 96 17.96 10.90 -9.77
C HIS A 96 17.47 11.96 -8.77
N ASN A 97 17.64 11.70 -7.46
CA ASN A 97 17.26 12.63 -6.39
C ASN A 97 17.97 13.99 -6.53
N ASN A 98 19.27 13.99 -6.88
CA ASN A 98 20.05 15.23 -7.03
C ASN A 98 19.46 16.14 -8.12
N ARG A 99 19.00 15.56 -9.23
CA ARG A 99 18.37 16.33 -10.31
C ARG A 99 17.06 16.97 -9.86
N ALA A 100 16.20 16.20 -9.19
CA ALA A 100 14.96 16.73 -8.62
C ALA A 100 15.24 17.86 -7.61
N TYR A 101 16.23 17.67 -6.74
CA TYR A 101 16.65 18.68 -5.79
C TYR A 101 17.08 19.99 -6.47
N LEU A 102 17.98 19.92 -7.48
CA LEU A 102 18.47 21.09 -8.19
C LEU A 102 17.35 21.86 -8.90
N ILE A 103 16.36 21.17 -9.48
CA ILE A 103 15.21 21.81 -10.12
C ILE A 103 14.37 22.52 -9.05
N ASN A 104 14.03 21.83 -7.95
CA ASN A 104 13.22 22.39 -6.87
C ASN A 104 13.92 23.59 -6.21
N ASP A 105 15.21 23.49 -5.92
CA ASP A 105 16.00 24.58 -5.32
C ASP A 105 16.06 25.79 -6.25
N SER A 106 16.34 25.57 -7.54
CA SER A 106 16.36 26.64 -8.55
C SER A 106 15.04 27.38 -8.63
N GLU A 107 13.90 26.64 -8.68
CA GLU A 107 12.57 27.23 -8.76
C GLU A 107 12.19 27.97 -7.47
N LEU A 108 12.53 27.41 -6.30
CA LEU A 108 12.32 28.08 -5.01
C LEU A 108 13.10 29.38 -4.92
N ASN A 109 14.38 29.40 -5.38
CA ASN A 109 15.24 30.57 -5.34
C ASN A 109 14.80 31.67 -6.29
N GLN A 110 14.07 31.37 -7.38
CA GLN A 110 13.48 32.37 -8.28
C GLN A 110 12.29 33.11 -7.64
N LEU A 111 11.66 32.55 -6.60
CA LEU A 111 10.59 33.21 -5.86
C LEU A 111 11.17 34.35 -5.00
N LYS A 112 10.67 35.56 -5.22
CA LYS A 112 11.09 36.78 -4.47
C LYS A 112 10.39 36.94 -3.12
N THR A 113 9.47 36.03 -2.79
CA THR A 113 8.73 36.03 -1.53
C THR A 113 9.63 35.57 -0.38
N LYS A 114 9.24 35.89 0.86
CA LYS A 114 10.00 35.55 2.05
C LYS A 114 10.07 34.05 2.25
N SER A 115 11.25 33.54 2.67
CA SER A 115 11.44 32.16 3.11
C SER A 115 10.89 31.94 4.53
N TYR A 116 10.16 30.84 4.70
CA TYR A 116 9.71 30.33 5.98
C TYR A 116 10.34 28.96 6.21
N PHE A 117 10.76 28.73 7.45
CA PHE A 117 11.44 27.49 7.84
C PHE A 117 10.63 26.77 8.91
N PHE A 118 10.28 25.53 8.61
CA PHE A 118 9.59 24.64 9.55
C PHE A 118 10.58 23.58 10.02
N LYS A 119 10.82 23.52 11.33
CA LYS A 119 11.65 22.49 11.92
C LYS A 119 10.75 21.31 12.31
N ALA A 120 11.17 20.08 11.97
CA ALA A 120 10.48 18.89 12.41
C ALA A 120 10.63 18.69 13.92
N ASP A 121 9.61 18.13 14.56
CA ASP A 121 9.65 17.65 15.93
C ASP A 121 9.88 16.12 15.86
N VAL A 122 11.06 15.70 16.33
CA VAL A 122 11.47 14.29 16.33
C VAL A 122 11.55 13.78 17.74
N SER A 123 10.92 12.64 18.03
CA SER A 123 10.98 12.01 19.34
C SER A 123 11.26 10.50 19.23
N GLY A 124 11.85 9.93 20.29
CA GLY A 124 12.16 8.51 20.37
C GLY A 124 13.18 8.06 19.33
N LYS A 125 13.03 6.81 18.85
CA LYS A 125 13.91 6.20 17.85
C LYS A 125 13.31 6.37 16.46
N PHE A 126 13.72 7.38 15.72
CA PHE A 126 13.40 7.59 14.32
C PHE A 126 14.69 7.80 13.53
N ASN A 127 15.00 6.91 12.61
CA ASN A 127 16.24 6.99 11.84
C ASN A 127 16.17 8.15 10.83
N GLU A 128 17.20 8.99 10.79
CA GLU A 128 17.29 10.14 9.88
C GLU A 128 17.14 9.74 8.40
N ASN A 129 17.67 8.59 8.01
CA ASN A 129 17.54 8.06 6.64
C ASN A 129 16.08 7.68 6.28
N SER A 130 15.23 7.54 7.29
CA SER A 130 13.80 7.17 7.13
C SER A 130 12.87 8.37 7.31
N TYR A 131 13.40 9.59 7.43
CA TYR A 131 12.56 10.78 7.56
C TYR A 131 11.65 10.94 6.34
N PRO A 132 10.33 11.05 6.56
CA PRO A 132 9.37 11.21 5.47
C PRO A 132 9.48 12.57 4.79
N ASN A 133 10.08 13.56 5.46
CA ASN A 133 10.30 14.91 4.95
C ASN A 133 11.61 15.49 5.48
N ASP A 134 11.98 16.68 5.00
CA ASP A 134 13.16 17.39 5.46
C ASP A 134 13.00 17.83 6.92
N GLU A 135 14.02 17.63 7.75
CA GLU A 135 14.00 18.10 9.14
C GLU A 135 13.85 19.61 9.21
N LYS A 136 14.51 20.32 8.30
CA LYS A 136 14.39 21.76 8.12
C LYS A 136 13.77 22.06 6.75
N LEU A 137 12.45 22.13 6.70
CA LEU A 137 11.70 22.38 5.49
C LEU A 137 11.65 23.89 5.20
N GLU A 138 12.11 24.32 4.02
CA GLU A 138 11.99 25.68 3.53
C GLU A 138 10.84 25.80 2.54
N LEU A 139 9.93 26.74 2.80
CA LEU A 139 8.78 27.02 1.92
C LEU A 139 8.68 28.53 1.67
N LYS A 140 8.08 28.88 0.51
CA LYS A 140 7.76 30.27 0.14
C LYS A 140 6.35 30.33 -0.44
N VAL A 141 5.67 31.46 -0.24
CA VAL A 141 4.41 31.74 -0.96
C VAL A 141 4.67 31.75 -2.46
N GLY A 142 3.82 31.06 -3.21
CA GLY A 142 3.98 30.83 -4.65
C GLY A 142 4.77 29.56 -4.98
N ALA A 143 5.24 28.78 -4.00
CA ALA A 143 5.90 27.52 -4.26
C ALA A 143 4.89 26.44 -4.67
N GLN A 144 5.27 25.65 -5.68
CA GLN A 144 4.54 24.42 -6.04
C GLN A 144 4.93 23.32 -5.07
N VAL A 145 3.92 22.75 -4.43
CA VAL A 145 4.08 21.71 -3.41
C VAL A 145 3.18 20.51 -3.68
N MET A 146 3.54 19.41 -3.07
CA MET A 146 2.76 18.17 -3.06
C MET A 146 2.55 17.72 -1.62
N PHE A 147 1.33 17.30 -1.29
CA PHE A 147 1.04 16.62 -0.04
C PHE A 147 1.69 15.23 -0.04
N ILE A 148 2.38 14.89 1.05
CA ILE A 148 3.12 13.62 1.19
C ILE A 148 2.48 12.68 2.23
N LYS A 149 1.26 12.97 2.63
CA LYS A 149 0.44 12.16 3.53
C LYS A 149 -1.03 12.31 3.14
N ASN A 150 -1.84 11.32 3.45
CA ASN A 150 -3.29 11.46 3.35
C ASN A 150 -3.81 12.26 4.53
N ASP A 151 -4.80 13.11 4.30
CA ASP A 151 -5.49 13.84 5.34
C ASP A 151 -6.15 12.88 6.33
N SER A 152 -5.74 13.00 7.61
CA SER A 152 -6.27 12.19 8.71
C SER A 152 -7.60 12.72 9.25
N SER A 153 -8.02 13.93 8.85
CA SER A 153 -9.27 14.54 9.26
C SER A 153 -10.50 13.84 8.65
N GLN A 154 -11.68 14.10 9.19
CA GLN A 154 -12.94 13.57 8.64
C GLN A 154 -13.25 14.14 7.25
N GLU A 155 -12.79 15.34 6.95
CA GLU A 155 -13.07 16.04 5.70
C GLU A 155 -12.26 15.51 4.51
N LYS A 156 -11.10 14.88 4.76
CA LYS A 156 -10.21 14.27 3.75
C LYS A 156 -9.94 15.19 2.55
N LYS A 157 -9.57 16.44 2.83
CA LYS A 157 -9.35 17.50 1.82
C LYS A 157 -8.20 17.20 0.88
N TYR A 158 -7.20 16.43 1.34
CA TYR A 158 -6.04 16.09 0.53
C TYR A 158 -5.62 14.63 0.65
N TYR A 159 -4.87 14.18 -0.32
CA TYR A 159 -4.29 12.85 -0.38
C TYR A 159 -2.81 12.93 -0.78
N ASN A 160 -2.06 11.88 -0.50
CA ASN A 160 -0.65 11.79 -0.89
C ASN A 160 -0.51 11.87 -2.42
N GLY A 161 0.27 12.86 -2.88
CA GLY A 161 0.45 13.15 -4.30
C GLY A 161 -0.38 14.32 -4.85
N LYS A 162 -1.31 14.89 -4.06
CA LYS A 162 -2.08 16.07 -4.48
C LYS A 162 -1.17 17.28 -4.56
N ILE A 163 -1.20 18.00 -5.69
CA ILE A 163 -0.35 19.15 -6.00
C ILE A 163 -1.13 20.45 -5.85
N GLY A 164 -0.47 21.46 -5.33
CA GLY A 164 -1.01 22.83 -5.26
C GLY A 164 0.09 23.88 -5.18
N ILE A 165 -0.35 25.12 -5.13
CA ILE A 165 0.50 26.31 -4.97
C ILE A 165 0.25 26.90 -3.58
N ILE A 166 1.29 27.24 -2.86
CA ILE A 166 1.18 27.90 -1.56
C ILE A 166 0.69 29.34 -1.76
N THR A 167 -0.43 29.65 -1.14
CA THR A 167 -1.04 30.99 -1.17
C THR A 167 -0.75 31.81 0.06
N ASP A 168 -0.63 31.16 1.24
CA ASP A 168 -0.27 31.83 2.49
C ASP A 168 0.55 30.92 3.41
N ILE A 169 1.39 31.52 4.26
CA ILE A 169 2.20 30.82 5.25
C ILE A 169 2.17 31.59 6.58
N SER A 170 1.70 30.95 7.61
CA SER A 170 1.79 31.40 8.99
C SER A 170 2.94 30.71 9.77
N ARG A 171 2.98 30.87 11.08
CA ARG A 171 3.97 30.19 11.93
C ARG A 171 3.73 28.68 12.05
N GLU A 172 2.47 28.27 11.99
CA GLU A 172 2.04 26.90 12.28
C GLU A 172 1.37 26.24 11.07
N ASN A 173 0.78 27.05 10.17
CA ASN A 173 -0.07 26.58 9.09
C ASN A 173 0.47 27.02 7.73
N VAL A 174 0.20 26.21 6.73
CA VAL A 174 0.45 26.52 5.31
C VAL A 174 -0.87 26.38 4.56
N THR A 175 -1.22 27.39 3.78
CA THR A 175 -2.42 27.37 2.92
C THR A 175 -2.01 27.05 1.50
N VAL A 176 -2.71 26.10 0.89
CA VAL A 176 -2.41 25.57 -0.45
C VAL A 176 -3.67 25.64 -1.31
N GLN A 177 -3.56 26.27 -2.48
CA GLN A 177 -4.59 26.23 -3.53
C GLN A 177 -4.26 25.10 -4.51
N CYS A 178 -5.18 24.14 -4.63
CA CYS A 178 -5.07 23.06 -5.60
C CYS A 178 -5.79 23.42 -6.91
N ALA A 179 -5.31 22.88 -8.03
CA ALA A 179 -5.92 23.11 -9.33
C ALA A 179 -7.36 22.54 -9.35
N ASN A 180 -8.27 23.29 -10.02
CA ASN A 180 -9.69 22.94 -10.16
C ASN A 180 -10.49 22.85 -8.86
N GLU A 181 -9.97 23.34 -7.73
CA GLU A 181 -10.69 23.44 -6.45
C GLU A 181 -11.01 24.89 -6.13
N ILE A 182 -12.19 25.11 -5.52
CA ILE A 182 -12.63 26.44 -5.10
C ILE A 182 -12.03 26.79 -3.75
N ASP A 183 -11.98 25.81 -2.85
CA ASP A 183 -11.55 26.01 -1.48
C ASP A 183 -10.03 25.75 -1.34
N GLU A 184 -9.39 26.65 -0.59
CA GLU A 184 -8.00 26.48 -0.19
C GLU A 184 -7.89 25.46 0.93
N ILE A 185 -6.77 24.72 0.97
CA ILE A 185 -6.48 23.72 1.97
C ILE A 185 -5.49 24.29 2.97
N VAL A 186 -5.90 24.43 4.22
CA VAL A 186 -5.01 24.78 5.34
C VAL A 186 -4.48 23.50 5.95
N THR A 187 -3.15 23.37 6.03
CA THR A 187 -2.49 22.22 6.65
C THR A 187 -1.53 22.64 7.75
N GLU A 188 -1.44 21.80 8.76
CA GLU A 188 -0.56 21.92 9.92
C GLU A 188 0.47 20.78 9.92
N LYS A 189 1.29 20.68 10.96
CA LYS A 189 2.19 19.54 11.12
C LYS A 189 1.40 18.26 11.30
N GLU A 190 1.79 17.25 10.53
CA GLU A 190 1.32 15.88 10.62
C GLU A 190 2.39 14.99 11.25
N THR A 191 1.97 13.93 11.94
CA THR A 191 2.90 13.02 12.63
C THR A 191 2.98 11.68 11.93
N TRP A 192 4.20 11.23 11.66
CA TRP A 192 4.53 9.87 11.24
C TRP A 192 5.10 9.12 12.44
N GLU A 193 4.67 7.89 12.63
CA GLU A 193 5.10 7.03 13.72
C GLU A 193 6.02 5.93 13.20
N ASN A 194 7.07 5.65 13.96
CA ASN A 194 7.91 4.48 13.74
C ASN A 194 7.39 3.35 14.64
N ILE A 195 6.67 2.42 14.03
CA ILE A 195 6.01 1.32 14.73
C ILE A 195 6.90 0.08 14.63
N ASN A 196 7.16 -0.53 15.77
CA ASN A 196 7.77 -1.86 15.85
C ASN A 196 6.68 -2.89 16.17
N TYR A 197 6.60 -3.91 15.34
CA TYR A 197 5.64 -4.99 15.52
C TYR A 197 6.30 -6.11 16.34
N SER A 198 5.66 -6.51 17.42
CA SER A 198 6.06 -7.65 18.24
C SER A 198 4.88 -8.60 18.40
N ILE A 199 5.17 -9.89 18.63
CA ILE A 199 4.14 -10.86 18.95
C ILE A 199 4.03 -10.94 20.47
N ASN A 200 2.85 -10.74 21.00
CA ASN A 200 2.57 -11.05 22.39
C ASN A 200 2.62 -12.58 22.56
N GLU A 201 3.60 -13.08 23.29
CA GLU A 201 3.80 -14.52 23.45
C GLU A 201 2.63 -15.23 24.14
N GLU A 202 1.86 -14.51 24.97
CA GLU A 202 0.73 -15.05 25.70
C GLU A 202 -0.56 -15.09 24.84
N THR A 203 -0.86 -14.00 24.14
CA THR A 203 -2.11 -13.89 23.36
C THR A 203 -1.94 -14.29 21.89
N LYS A 204 -0.68 -14.38 21.42
CA LYS A 204 -0.32 -14.55 19.99
C LYS A 204 -0.82 -13.42 19.08
N GLU A 205 -1.22 -12.31 19.67
CA GLU A 205 -1.63 -11.10 18.94
C GLU A 205 -0.40 -10.27 18.56
N ILE A 206 -0.53 -9.57 17.43
CA ILE A 206 0.47 -8.58 17.02
C ILE A 206 0.29 -7.33 17.88
N LYS A 207 1.35 -6.95 18.58
CA LYS A 207 1.41 -5.72 19.36
C LYS A 207 2.18 -4.66 18.57
N GLU A 208 1.62 -3.47 18.50
CA GLU A 208 2.24 -2.30 17.93
C GLU A 208 2.89 -1.47 19.04
N ASP A 209 4.21 -1.31 18.97
CA ASP A 209 4.97 -0.46 19.88
C ASP A 209 5.51 0.75 19.12
N ILE A 210 4.98 1.95 19.41
CA ILE A 210 5.48 3.20 18.83
C ILE A 210 6.85 3.48 19.44
N THR A 211 7.91 3.38 18.66
CA THR A 211 9.30 3.56 19.11
C THR A 211 9.81 4.98 18.91
N GLY A 212 9.20 5.74 18.01
CA GLY A 212 9.53 7.13 17.74
C GLY A 212 8.50 7.80 16.86
N SER A 213 8.57 9.13 16.77
CA SER A 213 7.70 9.93 15.91
C SER A 213 8.46 11.06 15.23
N PHE A 214 7.96 11.46 14.06
CA PHE A 214 8.45 12.59 13.27
C PHE A 214 7.25 13.45 12.90
N SER A 215 7.21 14.73 13.34
CA SER A 215 6.12 15.66 13.03
C SER A 215 6.64 16.82 12.20
N GLN A 216 6.01 17.04 11.03
CA GLN A 216 6.39 18.11 10.09
C GLN A 216 5.19 18.51 9.23
N ILE A 217 5.21 19.68 8.62
CA ILE A 217 4.27 20.07 7.58
C ILE A 217 4.27 19.00 6.49
N PRO A 218 3.11 18.42 6.10
CA PRO A 218 3.03 17.28 5.16
C PRO A 218 3.17 17.73 3.69
N LEU A 219 4.03 18.69 3.43
CA LEU A 219 4.26 19.26 2.10
C LEU A 219 5.73 19.10 1.70
N ARG A 220 5.95 18.87 0.41
CA ARG A 220 7.27 18.83 -0.23
C ARG A 220 7.23 19.65 -1.51
N LEU A 221 8.35 20.33 -1.85
CA LEU A 221 8.47 21.00 -3.14
C LEU A 221 8.24 19.99 -4.28
N ALA A 222 7.49 20.38 -5.28
CA ALA A 222 6.98 19.49 -6.30
C ALA A 222 7.08 20.04 -7.73
N TRP A 223 8.04 20.87 -8.04
CA TRP A 223 8.40 21.14 -9.43
C TRP A 223 9.07 19.94 -10.09
N ALA A 224 9.83 19.17 -9.28
CA ALA A 224 10.41 17.90 -9.71
C ALA A 224 10.42 16.87 -8.60
N ILE A 225 10.18 15.60 -8.96
CA ILE A 225 10.34 14.41 -8.11
C ILE A 225 11.03 13.29 -8.88
N THR A 226 11.54 12.29 -8.19
CA THR A 226 12.06 11.11 -8.88
C THR A 226 10.94 10.18 -9.33
N ILE A 227 11.20 9.41 -10.40
CA ILE A 227 10.30 8.37 -10.90
C ILE A 227 9.94 7.39 -9.79
N HIS A 228 10.89 7.00 -8.92
CA HIS A 228 10.62 6.14 -7.77
C HIS A 228 9.57 6.75 -6.82
N LYS A 229 9.74 8.03 -6.47
CA LYS A 229 8.80 8.73 -5.57
C LYS A 229 7.45 9.04 -6.23
N SER A 230 7.36 8.98 -7.57
CA SER A 230 6.12 9.13 -8.31
C SER A 230 5.28 7.84 -8.35
N GLN A 231 5.83 6.71 -7.92
CA GLN A 231 5.10 5.45 -7.92
C GLN A 231 3.83 5.56 -7.04
N GLY A 232 2.70 5.09 -7.56
CA GLY A 232 1.40 5.24 -6.91
C GLY A 232 0.69 6.57 -7.17
N LEU A 233 1.42 7.63 -7.60
CA LEU A 233 0.84 8.94 -7.87
C LEU A 233 0.26 9.04 -9.28
N THR A 234 -0.56 10.08 -9.51
CA THR A 234 -1.19 10.36 -10.81
C THR A 234 -1.11 11.86 -11.10
N PHE A 235 -0.74 12.21 -12.33
CA PHE A 235 -0.59 13.59 -12.76
C PHE A 235 -1.34 13.85 -14.06
N GLU A 236 -1.97 15.00 -14.16
CA GLU A 236 -2.58 15.44 -15.42
C GLU A 236 -1.53 15.88 -16.43
N LYS A 237 -0.43 16.48 -15.94
CA LYS A 237 0.66 17.00 -16.77
C LYS A 237 2.02 16.64 -16.17
N ALA A 238 2.88 16.03 -16.97
CA ALA A 238 4.21 15.63 -16.55
C ALA A 238 5.26 15.87 -17.63
N VAL A 239 6.44 16.32 -17.20
CA VAL A 239 7.66 16.37 -18.01
C VAL A 239 8.54 15.19 -17.61
N ILE A 240 8.87 14.32 -18.56
CA ILE A 240 9.79 13.19 -18.30
C ILE A 240 11.20 13.63 -18.71
N ASP A 241 12.07 13.76 -17.71
CA ASP A 241 13.49 14.10 -17.85
C ASP A 241 14.35 12.93 -17.39
N ALA A 242 14.57 11.97 -18.27
CA ALA A 242 15.16 10.68 -17.96
C ALA A 242 16.66 10.56 -18.28
N GLU A 243 17.27 11.58 -18.91
CA GLU A 243 18.72 11.63 -19.29
C GLU A 243 19.24 10.31 -19.90
N ALA A 244 18.52 9.69 -20.80
CA ALA A 244 18.92 8.48 -21.54
C ALA A 244 19.20 7.21 -20.70
N SER A 245 18.90 7.19 -19.41
CA SER A 245 19.20 6.05 -18.53
C SER A 245 17.97 5.61 -17.74
N PHE A 246 17.20 4.71 -18.33
CA PHE A 246 16.13 4.01 -17.61
C PHE A 246 16.63 2.66 -17.08
N ALA A 247 16.31 2.33 -15.82
CA ALA A 247 16.37 0.96 -15.32
C ALA A 247 15.06 0.23 -15.61
N HIS A 248 15.02 -1.09 -15.36
CA HIS A 248 13.81 -1.91 -15.48
C HIS A 248 12.60 -1.20 -14.85
N GLY A 249 11.50 -1.16 -15.59
CA GLY A 249 10.22 -0.60 -15.17
C GLY A 249 10.17 0.94 -15.08
N GLN A 250 11.28 1.66 -15.11
CA GLN A 250 11.28 3.12 -14.92
C GLN A 250 10.54 3.84 -16.05
N THR A 251 10.72 3.42 -17.30
CA THR A 251 10.02 4.00 -18.45
C THR A 251 8.51 3.84 -18.29
N TYR A 252 8.06 2.63 -18.00
CA TYR A 252 6.65 2.33 -17.77
C TYR A 252 6.08 3.13 -16.60
N VAL A 253 6.79 3.14 -15.45
CA VAL A 253 6.36 3.92 -14.28
C VAL A 253 6.23 5.39 -14.63
N ALA A 254 7.22 6.01 -15.26
CA ALA A 254 7.20 7.43 -15.58
C ALA A 254 6.02 7.80 -16.49
N LEU A 255 5.85 7.07 -17.59
CA LEU A 255 4.79 7.34 -18.57
C LEU A 255 3.40 7.05 -18.00
N SER A 256 3.26 5.95 -17.26
CA SER A 256 1.98 5.56 -16.67
C SER A 256 1.50 6.48 -15.54
N ARG A 257 2.33 7.43 -15.07
CA ARG A 257 1.88 8.46 -14.09
C ARG A 257 0.95 9.47 -14.72
N CYS A 258 1.05 9.71 -16.04
CA CYS A 258 0.22 10.69 -16.71
C CYS A 258 -1.16 10.11 -17.07
N THR A 259 -2.19 10.95 -16.98
CA THR A 259 -3.57 10.53 -17.31
C THR A 259 -3.84 10.53 -18.81
N SER A 260 -3.07 11.32 -19.60
CA SER A 260 -3.23 11.43 -21.04
C SER A 260 -1.90 11.66 -21.75
N LEU A 261 -1.87 11.36 -23.04
CA LEU A 261 -0.71 11.60 -23.89
C LEU A 261 -0.48 13.11 -24.10
N GLU A 262 -1.56 13.91 -24.13
CA GLU A 262 -1.52 15.37 -24.31
C GLU A 262 -0.83 16.08 -23.15
N GLY A 263 -0.99 15.55 -21.93
CA GLY A 263 -0.32 16.07 -20.73
C GLY A 263 1.15 15.68 -20.61
N LEU A 264 1.65 14.82 -21.49
CA LEU A 264 3.01 14.31 -21.45
C LEU A 264 3.96 15.17 -22.30
N VAL A 265 5.13 15.49 -21.75
CA VAL A 265 6.27 16.08 -22.46
C VAL A 265 7.52 15.26 -22.20
N LEU A 266 8.26 14.90 -23.24
CA LEU A 266 9.51 14.18 -23.14
C LEU A 266 10.67 15.14 -23.37
N LYS A 267 11.62 15.22 -22.44
CA LYS A 267 12.92 15.92 -22.63
C LYS A 267 13.96 15.06 -23.28
N THR A 268 13.78 13.75 -23.24
CA THR A 268 14.62 12.75 -23.88
C THR A 268 13.74 11.86 -24.75
N PRO A 269 14.10 11.56 -26.00
CA PRO A 269 13.31 10.67 -26.83
C PRO A 269 13.33 9.25 -26.25
N ILE A 270 12.20 8.57 -26.35
CA ILE A 270 12.11 7.15 -26.01
C ILE A 270 12.59 6.33 -27.20
N SER A 271 13.54 5.45 -26.96
CA SER A 271 14.03 4.46 -27.93
C SER A 271 13.59 3.05 -27.50
N GLU A 272 13.58 2.12 -28.41
CA GLU A 272 13.30 0.70 -28.12
C GLU A 272 14.24 0.15 -27.04
N ASN A 273 15.51 0.59 -27.03
CA ASN A 273 16.49 0.21 -26.02
C ASN A 273 16.28 0.87 -24.63
N ALA A 274 15.37 1.82 -24.51
CA ALA A 274 15.03 2.44 -23.22
C ALA A 274 14.04 1.60 -22.41
N ILE A 275 13.49 0.54 -23.01
CA ILE A 275 12.62 -0.39 -22.34
C ILE A 275 13.47 -1.55 -21.85
N ILE A 276 13.59 -1.65 -20.53
CA ILE A 276 14.34 -2.72 -19.89
C ILE A 276 13.34 -3.50 -19.05
N ASN A 277 13.04 -4.73 -19.47
CA ASN A 277 12.16 -5.64 -18.77
C ASN A 277 12.94 -6.80 -18.15
N ASP A 278 12.45 -7.30 -17.02
CA ASP A 278 13.03 -8.46 -16.35
C ASP A 278 12.37 -9.74 -16.89
N ARG A 279 13.17 -10.58 -17.56
CA ARG A 279 12.70 -11.85 -18.11
C ARG A 279 12.06 -12.76 -17.06
N THR A 280 12.55 -12.69 -15.80
CA THR A 280 12.00 -13.51 -14.70
C THR A 280 10.56 -13.13 -14.38
N VAL A 281 10.27 -11.82 -14.43
CA VAL A 281 8.90 -11.30 -14.27
C VAL A 281 8.03 -11.72 -15.45
N GLY A 282 8.56 -11.69 -16.69
CA GLY A 282 7.84 -12.16 -17.87
C GLY A 282 7.39 -13.62 -17.72
N VAL A 283 8.32 -14.52 -17.40
CA VAL A 283 8.03 -15.95 -17.18
C VAL A 283 6.99 -16.17 -16.09
N PHE A 284 7.04 -15.39 -14.99
CA PHE A 284 6.04 -15.50 -13.95
C PHE A 284 4.66 -15.03 -14.44
N ASN A 285 4.58 -13.92 -15.15
CA ASN A 285 3.30 -13.42 -15.69
C ASN A 285 2.69 -14.41 -16.69
N ASP A 286 3.50 -15.00 -17.58
CA ASP A 286 3.04 -16.04 -18.51
C ASP A 286 2.43 -17.22 -17.75
N SER A 287 3.08 -17.64 -16.65
CA SER A 287 2.56 -18.72 -15.82
C SER A 287 1.25 -18.36 -15.11
N VAL A 288 1.06 -17.10 -14.73
CA VAL A 288 -0.20 -16.62 -14.14
C VAL A 288 -1.32 -16.61 -15.18
N GLU A 289 -1.03 -16.23 -16.42
CA GLU A 289 -2.00 -16.23 -17.48
C GLU A 289 -2.43 -17.67 -17.87
N GLU A 290 -1.47 -18.59 -17.97
CA GLU A 290 -1.72 -20.02 -18.24
C GLU A 290 -2.53 -20.70 -17.13
N ASN A 291 -2.33 -20.29 -15.86
CA ASN A 291 -3.00 -20.84 -14.68
C ASN A 291 -4.09 -19.91 -14.13
N HIS A 292 -4.76 -19.17 -15.01
CA HIS A 292 -5.85 -18.29 -14.61
C HIS A 292 -6.96 -19.09 -13.91
N PRO A 293 -7.43 -18.66 -12.71
CA PRO A 293 -8.48 -19.38 -11.99
C PRO A 293 -9.77 -19.42 -12.81
N ASP A 294 -10.36 -20.59 -12.87
CA ASP A 294 -11.63 -20.84 -13.52
C ASP A 294 -12.82 -20.65 -12.54
N GLU A 295 -14.05 -20.80 -13.04
CA GLU A 295 -15.26 -20.72 -12.21
C GLU A 295 -15.30 -21.79 -11.11
N HIS A 296 -14.68 -22.95 -11.33
CA HIS A 296 -14.65 -24.00 -10.33
C HIS A 296 -13.81 -23.57 -9.11
N ILE A 297 -12.63 -22.99 -9.34
CA ILE A 297 -11.75 -22.47 -8.28
C ILE A 297 -12.46 -21.33 -7.53
N LEU A 298 -13.19 -20.46 -8.24
CA LEU A 298 -13.96 -19.38 -7.63
C LEU A 298 -15.07 -19.93 -6.72
N ASN A 299 -15.87 -20.88 -7.20
CA ASN A 299 -16.95 -21.49 -6.45
C ASN A 299 -16.43 -22.23 -5.20
N GLU A 300 -15.34 -22.98 -5.32
CA GLU A 300 -14.73 -23.66 -4.17
C GLU A 300 -14.17 -22.67 -3.14
N SER A 301 -13.58 -21.56 -3.61
CA SER A 301 -13.10 -20.48 -2.71
C SER A 301 -14.24 -19.79 -1.99
N GLU A 302 -15.36 -19.51 -2.68
CA GLU A 302 -16.55 -18.92 -2.10
C GLU A 302 -17.20 -19.86 -1.07
N LYS A 303 -17.31 -21.13 -1.40
CA LYS A 303 -17.77 -22.18 -0.49
C LYS A 303 -16.94 -22.23 0.78
N GLN A 304 -15.61 -22.27 0.63
CA GLN A 304 -14.70 -22.30 1.77
C GLN A 304 -14.80 -21.01 2.61
N PHE A 305 -14.95 -19.87 1.97
CA PHE A 305 -15.14 -18.59 2.65
C PHE A 305 -16.44 -18.59 3.48
N GLN A 306 -17.55 -19.04 2.92
CA GLN A 306 -18.84 -19.15 3.66
C GLN A 306 -18.74 -20.14 4.83
N LEU A 307 -18.06 -21.28 4.65
CA LEU A 307 -17.81 -22.24 5.74
C LEU A 307 -16.96 -21.64 6.85
N ASN A 308 -15.94 -20.86 6.49
CA ASN A 308 -15.09 -20.18 7.45
C ASN A 308 -15.90 -19.12 8.24
N LEU A 309 -16.74 -18.31 7.59
CA LEU A 309 -17.62 -17.34 8.26
C LEU A 309 -18.56 -18.03 9.26
N ILE A 310 -19.16 -19.15 8.86
CA ILE A 310 -19.99 -19.94 9.77
C ILE A 310 -19.14 -20.47 10.94
N SER A 311 -17.93 -20.96 10.66
CA SER A 311 -17.02 -21.49 11.67
C SER A 311 -16.59 -20.44 12.70
N GLU A 312 -16.37 -19.19 12.27
CA GLU A 312 -16.03 -18.07 13.15
C GLU A 312 -17.13 -17.73 14.14
N LEU A 313 -18.41 -17.85 13.74
CA LEU A 313 -19.56 -17.63 14.64
C LEU A 313 -19.56 -18.58 15.85
N PHE A 314 -18.96 -19.76 15.72
CA PHE A 314 -18.86 -20.79 16.75
C PHE A 314 -17.44 -20.92 17.30
N ASP A 315 -16.62 -19.88 17.19
CA ASP A 315 -15.30 -19.83 17.80
C ASP A 315 -15.37 -19.18 19.18
N TYR A 316 -15.34 -20.01 20.20
CA TYR A 316 -15.37 -19.61 21.61
C TYR A 316 -13.98 -19.54 22.24
N GLN A 317 -12.90 -19.68 21.49
CA GLN A 317 -11.52 -19.67 22.00
C GLN A 317 -11.17 -18.34 22.68
N HIS A 318 -11.75 -17.24 22.19
CA HIS A 318 -11.55 -15.91 22.75
C HIS A 318 -12.04 -15.76 24.21
N PHE A 319 -12.92 -16.66 24.72
CA PHE A 319 -13.31 -16.68 26.14
C PHE A 319 -12.30 -17.40 27.04
N LEU A 320 -11.47 -18.27 26.48
CA LEU A 320 -10.55 -19.08 27.27
C LEU A 320 -9.46 -18.23 27.94
N TYR A 321 -8.92 -17.24 27.21
CA TYR A 321 -7.86 -16.38 27.72
C TYR A 321 -8.30 -15.49 28.91
N PRO A 322 -9.41 -14.74 28.85
CA PRO A 322 -9.88 -13.92 29.99
C PRO A 322 -10.11 -14.76 31.24
N VAL A 323 -10.75 -15.92 31.10
CA VAL A 323 -11.02 -16.81 32.25
C VAL A 323 -9.72 -17.35 32.84
N SER A 324 -8.78 -17.81 32.02
CA SER A 324 -7.47 -18.29 32.47
C SER A 324 -6.70 -17.17 33.17
N ARG A 325 -6.72 -15.95 32.62
CA ARG A 325 -6.08 -14.77 33.21
C ARG A 325 -6.70 -14.40 34.58
N LEU A 326 -8.01 -14.50 34.73
CA LEU A 326 -8.68 -14.28 36.02
C LEU A 326 -8.23 -15.29 37.06
N ILE A 327 -8.09 -16.55 36.69
CA ILE A 327 -7.55 -17.62 37.55
C ILE A 327 -6.12 -17.28 37.99
N ASP A 328 -5.27 -16.86 37.08
CA ASP A 328 -3.86 -16.47 37.36
C ASP A 328 -3.81 -15.26 38.30
N ILE A 329 -4.64 -14.22 38.08
CA ILE A 329 -4.77 -13.06 38.95
C ILE A 329 -5.19 -13.48 40.36
N TYR A 330 -6.17 -14.37 40.45
CA TYR A 330 -6.60 -14.89 41.74
C TYR A 330 -5.45 -15.53 42.50
N TYR A 331 -4.68 -16.42 41.87
CA TYR A 331 -3.55 -17.07 42.54
C TYR A 331 -2.45 -16.08 42.91
N LYS A 332 -2.13 -15.10 42.09
CA LYS A 332 -1.12 -14.06 42.37
C LYS A 332 -1.52 -13.15 43.54
N HIS A 333 -2.79 -12.91 43.72
CA HIS A 333 -3.31 -11.95 44.73
C HIS A 333 -4.22 -12.57 45.79
N LYS A 334 -4.12 -13.88 45.99
CA LYS A 334 -4.98 -14.65 46.90
C LYS A 334 -5.06 -14.06 48.33
N SER A 335 -3.97 -13.48 48.84
CA SER A 335 -3.93 -12.83 50.15
C SER A 335 -4.72 -11.52 50.23
N SER A 336 -4.99 -10.87 49.12
CA SER A 336 -5.67 -9.57 49.04
C SER A 336 -7.14 -9.70 48.60
N ILE A 337 -7.53 -10.84 48.07
CA ILE A 337 -8.90 -11.10 47.59
C ILE A 337 -9.72 -11.71 48.74
N LYS A 338 -10.87 -11.11 48.99
CA LYS A 338 -11.83 -11.61 50.00
C LYS A 338 -12.80 -12.58 49.34
N GLY A 339 -12.97 -13.75 49.91
CA GLY A 339 -13.79 -14.84 49.41
C GLY A 339 -13.01 -15.83 48.57
N ASP A 340 -13.62 -16.98 48.29
CA ASP A 340 -13.04 -18.03 47.43
C ASP A 340 -13.93 -18.20 46.20
N VAL A 341 -13.45 -17.75 45.04
CA VAL A 341 -14.13 -17.83 43.75
C VAL A 341 -13.42 -18.76 42.77
N ILE A 342 -12.36 -19.45 43.23
CA ILE A 342 -11.53 -20.24 42.32
C ILE A 342 -12.26 -21.45 41.76
N GLU A 343 -13.07 -22.10 42.56
CA GLU A 343 -13.84 -23.26 42.16
C GLU A 343 -14.87 -22.87 41.06
N GLN A 344 -15.55 -21.72 41.23
CA GLN A 344 -16.47 -21.20 40.22
C GLN A 344 -15.76 -20.82 38.93
N LEU A 345 -14.55 -20.18 39.01
CA LEU A 345 -13.78 -19.83 37.82
C LEU A 345 -13.25 -21.08 37.07
N GLN A 346 -12.85 -22.12 37.81
CA GLN A 346 -12.44 -23.38 37.20
C GLN A 346 -13.64 -24.10 36.56
N THR A 347 -14.80 -24.12 37.19
CA THR A 347 -16.04 -24.67 36.63
C THR A 347 -16.44 -23.91 35.35
N ILE A 348 -16.38 -22.57 35.35
CA ILE A 348 -16.65 -21.76 34.16
C ILE A 348 -15.66 -22.10 33.05
N LYS A 349 -14.36 -22.26 33.37
CA LYS A 349 -13.36 -22.62 32.39
C LYS A 349 -13.62 -24.00 31.79
N ASP A 350 -13.73 -25.03 32.65
CA ASP A 350 -13.64 -26.43 32.22
C ASP A 350 -15.01 -26.95 31.76
N GLU A 351 -16.07 -26.69 32.52
CA GLU A 351 -17.44 -27.15 32.22
C GLU A 351 -18.22 -26.15 31.34
N GLY A 352 -17.84 -24.86 31.37
CA GLY A 352 -18.36 -23.82 30.47
C GLY A 352 -17.57 -23.76 29.18
N VAL A 353 -16.48 -22.99 29.18
CA VAL A 353 -15.76 -22.61 27.94
C VAL A 353 -15.17 -23.82 27.21
N VAL A 354 -14.43 -24.70 27.89
CA VAL A 354 -13.78 -25.84 27.24
C VAL A 354 -14.81 -26.85 26.72
N ALA A 355 -15.87 -27.12 27.49
CA ALA A 355 -16.95 -28.00 27.05
C ALA A 355 -17.68 -27.42 25.83
N LEU A 356 -17.98 -26.11 25.84
CA LEU A 356 -18.60 -25.40 24.73
C LEU A 356 -17.72 -25.47 23.47
N MET A 357 -16.41 -25.20 23.59
CA MET A 357 -15.45 -25.32 22.50
C MET A 357 -15.43 -26.73 21.89
N LYS A 358 -15.49 -27.77 22.72
CA LYS A 358 -15.52 -29.16 22.25
C LYS A 358 -16.79 -29.44 21.41
N VAL A 359 -17.95 -28.99 21.88
CA VAL A 359 -19.22 -29.13 21.14
C VAL A 359 -19.18 -28.33 19.84
N ALA A 360 -18.70 -27.08 19.90
CA ALA A 360 -18.56 -26.22 18.73
C ALA A 360 -17.63 -26.82 17.67
N ASN A 361 -16.48 -27.38 18.07
CA ASN A 361 -15.57 -28.05 17.13
C ASN A 361 -16.21 -29.29 16.48
N GLY A 362 -16.96 -30.09 17.27
CA GLY A 362 -17.74 -31.20 16.73
C GLY A 362 -18.80 -30.74 15.73
N PHE A 363 -19.45 -29.62 16.01
CA PHE A 363 -20.45 -29.00 15.13
C PHE A 363 -19.80 -28.49 13.81
N LYS A 364 -18.68 -27.76 13.89
CA LYS A 364 -17.92 -27.29 12.71
C LYS A 364 -17.50 -28.45 11.81
N ASN A 365 -16.98 -29.52 12.38
CA ASN A 365 -16.59 -30.72 11.62
C ASN A 365 -17.80 -31.37 10.93
N GLN A 366 -18.99 -31.36 11.54
CA GLN A 366 -20.21 -31.86 10.91
C GLN A 366 -20.63 -30.99 9.72
N LEU A 367 -20.56 -29.65 9.85
CA LEU A 367 -20.88 -28.75 8.75
C LEU A 367 -19.95 -28.98 7.54
N THR A 368 -18.66 -29.15 7.81
CA THR A 368 -17.70 -29.48 6.75
C THR A 368 -18.00 -30.83 6.11
N ALA A 369 -18.37 -31.84 6.89
CA ALA A 369 -18.63 -33.20 6.38
C ALA A 369 -19.91 -33.30 5.53
N ILE A 370 -20.92 -32.44 5.76
CA ILE A 370 -22.14 -32.38 4.95
C ILE A 370 -22.07 -31.41 3.80
N SER A 371 -20.95 -30.71 3.65
CA SER A 371 -20.72 -29.79 2.55
C SER A 371 -20.51 -30.56 1.25
N GLU A 372 -21.42 -30.41 0.28
CA GLU A 372 -21.36 -31.06 -1.02
C GLU A 372 -20.50 -30.26 -2.00
N ASP A 373 -19.83 -30.97 -2.92
CA ASP A 373 -19.00 -30.32 -3.95
C ASP A 373 -19.88 -29.52 -4.90
N GLY A 374 -19.45 -28.28 -5.21
CA GLY A 374 -20.13 -27.38 -6.14
C GLY A 374 -21.42 -26.73 -5.61
N ILE A 375 -21.80 -26.95 -4.32
CA ILE A 375 -22.96 -26.30 -3.70
C ILE A 375 -22.48 -25.34 -2.60
N LEU A 376 -22.84 -24.06 -2.73
CA LEU A 376 -22.53 -23.07 -1.71
C LEU A 376 -23.34 -23.34 -0.43
N PRO A 377 -22.80 -23.13 0.77
CA PRO A 377 -23.49 -23.30 2.05
C PRO A 377 -24.83 -22.57 2.14
N GLU A 378 -24.93 -21.36 1.58
CA GLU A 378 -26.18 -20.58 1.50
C GLU A 378 -27.28 -21.26 0.68
N ASN A 379 -26.92 -22.13 -0.27
CA ASN A 379 -27.85 -22.86 -1.16
C ASN A 379 -28.04 -24.32 -0.72
N SER A 380 -27.31 -24.81 0.29
CA SER A 380 -27.43 -26.16 0.81
C SER A 380 -28.48 -26.25 1.90
N SER A 381 -29.62 -26.93 1.63
CA SER A 381 -30.68 -27.14 2.61
C SER A 381 -30.17 -27.91 3.83
N GLN A 382 -29.25 -28.85 3.67
CA GLN A 382 -28.68 -29.63 4.77
C GLN A 382 -27.84 -28.76 5.70
N ILE A 383 -27.00 -27.87 5.13
CA ILE A 383 -26.20 -26.93 5.93
C ILE A 383 -27.10 -25.94 6.64
N GLN A 384 -28.08 -25.36 5.94
CA GLN A 384 -29.04 -24.41 6.53
C GLN A 384 -29.82 -25.00 7.71
N GLU A 385 -30.37 -26.20 7.54
CA GLU A 385 -31.07 -26.90 8.62
C GLU A 385 -30.14 -27.18 9.80
N ARG A 386 -28.93 -27.67 9.53
CA ARG A 386 -27.96 -28.00 10.58
C ARG A 386 -27.46 -26.76 11.31
N PHE A 387 -27.23 -25.67 10.56
CA PHE A 387 -26.84 -24.37 11.09
C PHE A 387 -27.93 -23.79 12.02
N THR A 388 -29.19 -23.79 11.60
CA THR A 388 -30.30 -23.31 12.41
C THR A 388 -30.41 -24.10 13.71
N LYS A 389 -30.32 -25.43 13.67
CA LYS A 389 -30.32 -26.27 14.89
C LYS A 389 -29.11 -25.99 15.78
N GLY A 390 -27.98 -25.64 15.19
CA GLY A 390 -26.81 -25.21 15.94
C GLY A 390 -27.02 -23.89 16.65
N LEU A 391 -27.55 -22.88 15.94
CA LEU A 391 -27.87 -21.59 16.55
C LEU A 391 -28.83 -21.75 17.75
N ASP A 392 -29.89 -22.53 17.60
CA ASP A 392 -30.86 -22.79 18.70
C ASP A 392 -30.14 -23.39 19.93
N TYR A 393 -29.21 -24.32 19.73
CA TYR A 393 -28.45 -24.93 20.82
C TYR A 393 -27.45 -23.97 21.50
N PHE A 394 -26.78 -23.12 20.74
CA PHE A 394 -25.73 -22.25 21.28
C PHE A 394 -26.29 -20.92 21.83
N LEU A 395 -27.57 -20.56 21.53
CA LEU A 395 -28.23 -19.37 22.05
C LEU A 395 -29.08 -19.65 23.33
N THR A 396 -29.36 -20.91 23.64
CA THR A 396 -30.02 -21.34 24.87
C THR A 396 -29.03 -21.69 25.97
#